data_3ac44bafaea2625b8b87eb01d2666cc7
#
_entry.id   3ac44bafaea2625b8b87eb01d2666cc7
#
_cell.length_a   1.000
_cell.length_b   1.000
_cell.length_c   1.000
_cell.angle_alpha   90.00
_cell.angle_beta   90.00
_cell.angle_gamma   90.00
#
_symmetry.space_group_name_H-M   'P 1'
#
loop_
_entity.id
_entity.type
_entity.pdbx_description
1 polymer ?
#
loop_
_entity_poly.entity_id
_entity_poly.type
_entity_poly.pdbx_seq_one_letter_code
_entity_poly.pdbx_strand_id
1 'polypeptide(L)'
;MFLTVTTSLLKGLGTAMELFGLTLLFALPLGLVIAFGSMSKWQPFKFLRYGQEAPGRFTRFWADLRPISAVTNTVVWVIRGTPLLLQLTIIFYGPGLWFDNNIWAFGNGRMTACVVAFVINYACYFSVIYRGGIEGVPQGQREAGEVLGMTKSQIFFKITLLQMIKRIVPPMSNEIITLVKDTSLARIIAITELIKAGESYMKSDGITWPLFYTAVYYLIAVGLLTILFNYIERKLSYFR
;
A
#
# COMPACT_ATOMS: atom_id res chain seq x y z
N MET A 1 29.29 -14.25 21.94
CA MET A 1 28.42 -13.07 22.02
C MET A 1 28.19 -12.41 20.65
N PHE A 2 29.20 -11.89 19.95
CA PHE A 2 29.02 -11.22 18.65
C PHE A 2 28.25 -12.08 17.61
N LEU A 3 28.70 -13.33 17.38
CA LEU A 3 28.04 -14.26 16.47
C LEU A 3 26.60 -14.57 16.87
N THR A 4 26.31 -14.73 18.16
CA THR A 4 24.94 -14.99 18.66
C THR A 4 24.02 -13.81 18.38
N VAL A 5 24.48 -12.60 18.65
CA VAL A 5 23.75 -11.36 18.35
C VAL A 5 23.49 -11.24 16.85
N THR A 6 24.53 -11.39 16.03
CA THR A 6 24.43 -11.30 14.57
C THR A 6 23.40 -12.32 14.01
N THR A 7 23.44 -13.57 14.49
CA THR A 7 22.50 -14.61 14.07
C THR A 7 21.06 -14.25 14.47
N SER A 8 20.87 -13.71 15.68
CA SER A 8 19.56 -13.26 16.17
C SER A 8 19.01 -12.09 15.32
N LEU A 9 19.86 -11.11 15.00
CA LEU A 9 19.51 -9.98 14.16
C LEU A 9 19.16 -10.42 12.72
N LEU A 10 19.91 -11.37 12.16
CA LEU A 10 19.61 -11.93 10.84
C LEU A 10 18.26 -12.68 10.81
N LYS A 11 17.91 -13.40 11.88
CA LYS A 11 16.55 -13.99 12.02
C LYS A 11 15.47 -12.91 12.07
N GLY A 12 15.69 -11.86 12.87
CA GLY A 12 14.77 -10.71 12.92
C GLY A 12 14.63 -10.00 11.58
N LEU A 13 15.73 -9.86 10.82
CA LEU A 13 15.70 -9.34 9.45
C LEU A 13 14.88 -10.25 8.53
N GLY A 14 15.05 -11.57 8.63
CA GLY A 14 14.23 -12.53 7.88
C GLY A 14 12.74 -12.34 8.12
N THR A 15 12.33 -12.20 9.39
CA THR A 15 10.92 -11.92 9.76
C THR A 15 10.43 -10.58 9.18
N ALA A 16 11.25 -9.53 9.22
CA ALA A 16 10.93 -8.24 8.63
C ALA A 16 10.77 -8.34 7.09
N MET A 17 11.66 -9.09 6.43
CA MET A 17 11.60 -9.29 4.98
C MET A 17 10.41 -10.19 4.55
N GLU A 18 10.03 -11.16 5.36
CA GLU A 18 8.82 -11.97 5.16
C GLU A 18 7.58 -11.07 5.21
N LEU A 19 7.43 -10.24 6.24
CA LEU A 19 6.33 -9.27 6.34
C LEU A 19 6.31 -8.30 5.16
N PHE A 20 7.48 -7.75 4.80
CA PHE A 20 7.65 -6.87 3.64
C PHE A 20 7.18 -7.53 2.34
N GLY A 21 7.67 -8.74 2.06
CA GLY A 21 7.33 -9.49 0.85
C GLY A 21 5.85 -9.84 0.76
N LEU A 22 5.27 -10.37 1.85
CA LEU A 22 3.85 -10.70 1.90
C LEU A 22 2.98 -9.45 1.76
N THR A 23 3.37 -8.34 2.40
CA THR A 23 2.63 -7.08 2.25
C THR A 23 2.62 -6.62 0.79
N LEU A 24 3.76 -6.59 0.09
CA LEU A 24 3.81 -6.20 -1.31
C LEU A 24 3.01 -7.14 -2.21
N LEU A 25 3.13 -8.45 -1.99
CA LEU A 25 2.44 -9.46 -2.79
C LEU A 25 0.91 -9.26 -2.80
N PHE A 26 0.34 -8.90 -1.66
CA PHE A 26 -1.11 -8.71 -1.54
C PHE A 26 -1.55 -7.25 -1.69
N ALA A 27 -0.77 -6.28 -1.24
CA ALA A 27 -1.16 -4.87 -1.28
C ALA A 27 -1.11 -4.29 -2.71
N LEU A 28 -0.17 -4.71 -3.57
CA LEU A 28 -0.10 -4.22 -4.95
C LEU A 28 -1.36 -4.58 -5.76
N PRO A 29 -1.82 -5.86 -5.83
CA PRO A 29 -3.03 -6.19 -6.56
C PRO A 29 -4.29 -5.62 -5.89
N LEU A 30 -4.38 -5.65 -4.55
CA LEU A 30 -5.52 -5.09 -3.84
C LEU A 30 -5.61 -3.56 -4.04
N GLY A 31 -4.49 -2.86 -4.03
CA GLY A 31 -4.42 -1.43 -4.31
C GLY A 31 -4.94 -1.08 -5.71
N LEU A 32 -4.67 -1.94 -6.71
CA LEU A 32 -5.20 -1.76 -8.06
C LEU A 32 -6.72 -1.93 -8.09
N VAL A 33 -7.26 -2.93 -7.39
CA VAL A 33 -8.73 -3.13 -7.25
C VAL A 33 -9.37 -1.92 -6.59
N ILE A 34 -8.80 -1.43 -5.48
CA ILE A 34 -9.28 -0.23 -4.78
C ILE A 34 -9.20 1.00 -5.70
N ALA A 35 -8.14 1.16 -6.49
CA ALA A 35 -8.02 2.25 -7.46
C ALA A 35 -9.16 2.24 -8.48
N PHE A 36 -9.48 1.10 -9.07
CA PHE A 36 -10.62 0.98 -9.98
C PHE A 36 -11.96 1.25 -9.28
N GLY A 37 -12.13 0.78 -8.05
CA GLY A 37 -13.30 1.09 -7.23
C GLY A 37 -13.46 2.59 -7.02
N SER A 38 -12.37 3.30 -6.69
CA SER A 38 -12.38 4.75 -6.46
C SER A 38 -12.73 5.56 -7.73
N MET A 39 -12.39 5.04 -8.90
CA MET A 39 -12.69 5.64 -10.22
C MET A 39 -14.00 5.17 -10.83
N SER A 40 -14.77 4.32 -10.14
CA SER A 40 -16.03 3.77 -10.67
C SER A 40 -17.02 4.87 -11.03
N LYS A 41 -17.53 4.81 -12.25
CA LYS A 41 -18.56 5.72 -12.78
C LYS A 41 -19.96 5.13 -12.67
N TRP A 42 -20.15 4.03 -11.96
CA TRP A 42 -21.42 3.37 -11.79
C TRP A 42 -22.41 4.27 -11.03
N GLN A 43 -23.52 4.58 -11.66
CA GLN A 43 -24.60 5.47 -11.20
C GLN A 43 -25.92 4.72 -11.26
N PRO A 44 -26.33 3.99 -10.22
CA PRO A 44 -27.53 3.15 -10.23
C PRO A 44 -28.82 3.95 -10.39
N PHE A 45 -28.82 5.21 -9.97
CA PHE A 45 -30.00 6.07 -9.98
C PHE A 45 -30.00 7.08 -11.14
N LYS A 46 -29.16 6.91 -12.15
CA LYS A 46 -29.07 7.80 -13.31
C LYS A 46 -30.44 7.93 -14.05
N PHE A 47 -31.27 6.89 -13.99
CA PHE A 47 -32.59 6.86 -14.59
C PHE A 47 -33.54 7.94 -14.04
N LEU A 48 -33.35 8.42 -12.81
CA LEU A 48 -34.15 9.51 -12.21
C LEU A 48 -34.05 10.83 -13.00
N ARG A 49 -33.05 10.95 -13.86
CA ARG A 49 -32.82 12.13 -14.68
C ARG A 49 -33.53 12.05 -16.05
N TYR A 50 -34.07 10.90 -16.39
CA TYR A 50 -34.71 10.67 -17.67
C TYR A 50 -36.04 11.44 -17.77
N GLY A 51 -36.22 12.25 -18.81
CA GLY A 51 -37.48 12.99 -19.07
C GLY A 51 -37.64 14.29 -18.28
N GLN A 52 -36.67 14.76 -17.52
CA GLN A 52 -36.71 16.02 -16.79
C GLN A 52 -35.81 17.07 -17.46
N GLU A 53 -36.41 18.15 -18.04
CA GLU A 53 -35.62 19.25 -18.63
C GLU A 53 -34.81 20.03 -17.58
N ALA A 54 -35.30 20.15 -16.32
CA ALA A 54 -34.59 20.77 -15.21
C ALA A 54 -34.80 19.99 -13.91
N PRO A 55 -33.99 18.93 -13.66
CA PRO A 55 -34.14 18.13 -12.45
C PRO A 55 -33.78 18.96 -11.19
N GLY A 56 -34.62 18.84 -10.15
CA GLY A 56 -34.40 19.48 -8.85
C GLY A 56 -33.06 19.05 -8.18
N ARG A 57 -32.61 19.83 -7.18
CA ARG A 57 -31.35 19.56 -6.47
C ARG A 57 -31.29 18.13 -5.88
N PHE A 58 -32.39 17.65 -5.33
CA PHE A 58 -32.51 16.31 -4.76
C PHE A 58 -32.36 15.20 -5.82
N THR A 59 -33.07 15.36 -6.96
CA THR A 59 -32.99 14.41 -8.09
C THR A 59 -31.55 14.36 -8.68
N ARG A 60 -30.91 15.52 -8.81
CA ARG A 60 -29.47 15.58 -9.26
C ARG A 60 -28.54 14.86 -8.30
N PHE A 61 -28.68 15.09 -6.98
CA PHE A 61 -27.87 14.43 -5.96
C PHE A 61 -27.92 12.91 -6.09
N TRP A 62 -29.14 12.33 -6.15
CA TRP A 62 -29.29 10.88 -6.27
C TRP A 62 -28.85 10.34 -7.64
N ALA A 63 -29.17 11.03 -8.72
CA ALA A 63 -28.80 10.63 -10.07
C ALA A 63 -27.28 10.63 -10.30
N ASP A 64 -26.54 11.57 -9.66
CA ASP A 64 -25.11 11.71 -9.78
C ASP A 64 -24.35 10.88 -8.73
N LEU A 65 -25.06 10.21 -7.81
CA LEU A 65 -24.46 9.38 -6.76
C LEU A 65 -23.70 8.19 -7.36
N ARG A 66 -22.43 8.07 -6.98
CA ARG A 66 -21.52 6.96 -7.34
C ARG A 66 -21.16 6.17 -6.09
N PRO A 67 -22.00 5.23 -5.65
CA PRO A 67 -21.87 4.60 -4.34
C PRO A 67 -20.55 3.83 -4.19
N ILE A 68 -20.10 3.09 -5.21
CA ILE A 68 -18.83 2.37 -5.16
C ILE A 68 -17.67 3.36 -4.96
N SER A 69 -17.60 4.41 -5.78
CA SER A 69 -16.54 5.42 -5.66
C SER A 69 -16.61 6.16 -4.33
N ALA A 70 -17.80 6.52 -3.85
CA ALA A 70 -17.99 7.20 -2.57
C ALA A 70 -17.49 6.35 -1.38
N VAL A 71 -17.94 5.10 -1.28
CA VAL A 71 -17.52 4.16 -0.23
C VAL A 71 -16.01 3.92 -0.30
N THR A 72 -15.49 3.63 -1.48
CA THR A 72 -14.04 3.35 -1.65
C THR A 72 -13.19 4.56 -1.26
N ASN A 73 -13.55 5.77 -1.72
CA ASN A 73 -12.81 6.98 -1.37
C ASN A 73 -12.89 7.29 0.13
N THR A 74 -14.05 7.04 0.78
CA THR A 74 -14.20 7.21 2.23
C THR A 74 -13.29 6.23 2.99
N VAL A 75 -13.28 4.95 2.61
CA VAL A 75 -12.39 3.95 3.22
C VAL A 75 -10.93 4.33 3.05
N VAL A 76 -10.52 4.70 1.83
CA VAL A 76 -9.14 5.14 1.56
C VAL A 76 -8.78 6.37 2.38
N TRP A 77 -9.69 7.34 2.51
CA TRP A 77 -9.48 8.53 3.33
C TRP A 77 -9.29 8.18 4.82
N VAL A 78 -10.14 7.32 5.39
CA VAL A 78 -10.04 6.90 6.79
C VAL A 78 -8.72 6.14 7.05
N ILE A 79 -8.41 5.15 6.21
CA ILE A 79 -7.20 4.32 6.38
C ILE A 79 -5.93 5.17 6.25
N ARG A 80 -5.85 6.06 5.27
CA ARG A 80 -4.67 6.94 5.10
C ARG A 80 -4.60 8.07 6.13
N GLY A 81 -5.74 8.44 6.73
CA GLY A 81 -5.84 9.45 7.78
C GLY A 81 -5.55 8.94 9.19
N THR A 82 -5.37 7.63 9.37
CA THR A 82 -5.10 7.01 10.68
C THR A 82 -3.75 6.31 10.71
N PRO A 83 -3.03 6.31 11.86
CA PRO A 83 -1.72 5.66 11.98
C PRO A 83 -1.79 4.13 11.76
N LEU A 84 -0.84 3.57 11.01
CA LEU A 84 -0.71 2.11 10.81
C LEU A 84 -0.59 1.36 12.14
N LEU A 85 0.12 1.92 13.12
CA LEU A 85 0.25 1.36 14.46
C LEU A 85 -1.12 1.16 15.13
N LEU A 86 -2.01 2.17 15.03
CA LEU A 86 -3.36 2.08 15.58
C LEU A 86 -4.18 0.99 14.86
N GLN A 87 -4.10 0.94 13.54
CA GLN A 87 -4.78 -0.08 12.73
C GLN A 87 -4.31 -1.49 13.11
N LEU A 88 -3.01 -1.70 13.24
CA LEU A 88 -2.43 -2.98 13.67
C LEU A 88 -2.94 -3.38 15.05
N THR A 89 -2.97 -2.44 16.00
CA THR A 89 -3.45 -2.68 17.37
C THR A 89 -4.92 -3.08 17.37
N ILE A 90 -5.76 -2.37 16.61
CA ILE A 90 -7.19 -2.65 16.50
C ILE A 90 -7.43 -4.02 15.84
N ILE A 91 -6.75 -4.32 14.73
CA ILE A 91 -6.92 -5.59 14.01
C ILE A 91 -6.49 -6.78 14.87
N PHE A 92 -5.41 -6.64 15.63
CA PHE A 92 -4.90 -7.73 16.44
C PHE A 92 -5.69 -7.95 17.73
N TYR A 93 -5.93 -6.89 18.52
CA TYR A 93 -6.56 -7.00 19.83
C TYR A 93 -8.09 -6.86 19.78
N GLY A 94 -8.65 -6.14 18.81
CA GLY A 94 -10.07 -5.83 18.73
C GLY A 94 -10.97 -7.07 18.75
N PRO A 95 -10.74 -8.12 17.96
CA PRO A 95 -11.60 -9.30 17.95
C PRO A 95 -11.70 -9.97 19.31
N GLY A 96 -10.59 -10.09 20.05
CA GLY A 96 -10.58 -10.66 21.38
C GLY A 96 -11.28 -9.79 22.43
N LEU A 97 -11.12 -8.46 22.33
CA LEU A 97 -11.66 -7.51 23.31
C LEU A 97 -13.16 -7.23 23.14
N TRP A 98 -13.64 -7.20 21.87
CA TRP A 98 -15.02 -6.79 21.58
C TRP A 98 -15.98 -7.95 21.43
N PHE A 99 -15.47 -9.11 20.99
CA PHE A 99 -16.32 -10.27 20.66
C PHE A 99 -15.96 -11.51 21.48
N ASP A 100 -15.04 -11.39 22.45
CA ASP A 100 -14.50 -12.52 23.24
C ASP A 100 -14.00 -13.68 22.35
N ASN A 101 -13.57 -13.35 21.14
CA ASN A 101 -13.13 -14.31 20.12
C ASN A 101 -11.77 -13.92 19.56
N ASN A 102 -10.73 -14.61 19.99
CA ASN A 102 -9.39 -14.40 19.45
C ASN A 102 -9.21 -15.17 18.12
N ILE A 103 -9.64 -14.55 17.02
CA ILE A 103 -9.50 -15.12 15.67
C ILE A 103 -8.04 -15.38 15.26
N TRP A 104 -7.09 -14.82 15.99
CA TRP A 104 -5.64 -14.96 15.75
C TRP A 104 -4.98 -16.03 16.64
N ALA A 105 -5.75 -16.86 17.36
CA ALA A 105 -5.25 -17.88 18.28
C ALA A 105 -4.73 -19.16 17.58
N PHE A 106 -3.98 -19.01 16.50
CA PHE A 106 -3.31 -20.11 15.81
C PHE A 106 -1.82 -19.80 15.62
N GLY A 107 -1.00 -20.81 15.26
CA GLY A 107 0.47 -20.73 15.32
C GLY A 107 1.08 -19.47 14.69
N ASN A 108 0.63 -19.07 13.50
CA ASN A 108 1.11 -17.88 12.80
C ASN A 108 0.15 -16.68 12.89
N GLY A 109 -0.81 -16.70 13.81
CA GLY A 109 -1.87 -15.70 13.87
C GLY A 109 -1.37 -14.27 14.03
N ARG A 110 -0.31 -14.04 14.80
CA ARG A 110 0.31 -12.70 14.93
C ARG A 110 0.84 -12.19 13.59
N MET A 111 1.57 -13.03 12.86
CA MET A 111 2.10 -12.65 11.54
C MET A 111 0.96 -12.39 10.56
N THR A 112 -0.07 -13.24 10.56
CA THR A 112 -1.24 -13.07 9.70
C THR A 112 -1.97 -11.77 10.01
N ALA A 113 -2.23 -11.45 11.29
CA ALA A 113 -2.84 -10.18 11.68
C ALA A 113 -2.01 -8.97 11.24
N CYS A 114 -0.68 -9.08 11.38
CA CYS A 114 0.25 -8.04 10.92
C CYS A 114 0.17 -7.85 9.41
N VAL A 115 0.24 -8.93 8.65
CA VAL A 115 0.11 -8.89 7.17
C VAL A 115 -1.23 -8.27 6.77
N VAL A 116 -2.34 -8.66 7.40
CA VAL A 116 -3.67 -8.08 7.09
C VAL A 116 -3.69 -6.57 7.32
N ALA A 117 -3.19 -6.10 8.48
CA ALA A 117 -3.13 -4.67 8.78
C ALA A 117 -2.28 -3.89 7.76
N PHE A 118 -1.09 -4.40 7.46
CA PHE A 118 -0.18 -3.80 6.50
C PHE A 118 -0.73 -3.80 5.08
N VAL A 119 -1.34 -4.92 4.65
CA VAL A 119 -1.95 -5.03 3.32
C VAL A 119 -3.09 -4.03 3.15
N ILE A 120 -3.99 -3.90 4.12
CA ILE A 120 -5.09 -2.92 4.07
C ILE A 120 -4.54 -1.50 3.97
N ASN A 121 -3.57 -1.15 4.81
CA ASN A 121 -2.96 0.17 4.83
C ASN A 121 -2.27 0.47 3.50
N TYR A 122 -1.30 -0.33 3.10
CA TYR A 122 -0.50 -0.10 1.90
C TYR A 122 -1.30 -0.21 0.60
N ALA A 123 -2.33 -1.07 0.54
CA ALA A 123 -3.24 -1.11 -0.60
C ALA A 123 -3.97 0.23 -0.81
N CYS A 124 -4.37 0.90 0.28
CA CYS A 124 -4.96 2.24 0.19
C CYS A 124 -3.96 3.29 -0.31
N TYR A 125 -2.69 3.25 0.13
CA TYR A 125 -1.65 4.13 -0.39
C TYR A 125 -1.37 3.86 -1.87
N PHE A 126 -1.17 2.61 -2.26
CA PHE A 126 -0.94 2.23 -3.65
C PHE A 126 -2.12 2.57 -4.55
N SER A 127 -3.36 2.47 -4.06
CA SER A 127 -4.55 2.82 -4.84
C SER A 127 -4.55 4.27 -5.30
N VAL A 128 -4.12 5.19 -4.45
CA VAL A 128 -4.02 6.62 -4.80
C VAL A 128 -2.92 6.88 -5.82
N ILE A 129 -1.79 6.17 -5.69
CA ILE A 129 -0.69 6.26 -6.66
C ILE A 129 -1.13 5.74 -8.02
N TYR A 130 -1.79 4.57 -8.07
CA TYR A 130 -2.34 4.02 -9.32
C TYR A 130 -3.35 4.96 -9.96
N ARG A 131 -4.30 5.48 -9.17
CA ARG A 131 -5.28 6.45 -9.64
C ARG A 131 -4.61 7.69 -10.22
N GLY A 132 -3.67 8.29 -9.48
CA GLY A 132 -2.92 9.46 -9.94
C GLY A 132 -2.14 9.20 -11.23
N GLY A 133 -1.58 8.01 -11.39
CA GLY A 133 -0.92 7.59 -12.62
C GLY A 133 -1.86 7.47 -13.81
N ILE A 134 -3.05 6.86 -13.60
CA ILE A 134 -4.07 6.67 -14.65
C ILE A 134 -4.70 8.01 -15.05
N GLU A 135 -5.14 8.81 -14.09
CA GLU A 135 -5.78 10.12 -14.32
C GLU A 135 -4.78 11.16 -14.85
N GLY A 136 -3.49 10.97 -14.56
CA GLY A 136 -2.43 11.88 -14.96
C GLY A 136 -2.04 11.78 -16.45
N VAL A 137 -2.49 10.78 -17.21
CA VAL A 137 -2.26 10.70 -18.65
C VAL A 137 -3.18 11.68 -19.37
N PRO A 138 -2.65 12.67 -20.16
CA PRO A 138 -3.48 13.66 -20.82
C PRO A 138 -4.49 13.01 -21.77
N GLN A 139 -5.73 13.50 -21.76
CA GLN A 139 -6.81 12.97 -22.61
C GLN A 139 -6.48 13.09 -24.11
N GLY A 140 -5.78 14.14 -24.52
CA GLY A 140 -5.34 14.32 -25.91
C GLY A 140 -4.47 13.19 -26.45
N GLN A 141 -3.77 12.44 -25.59
CA GLN A 141 -3.01 11.24 -26.01
C GLN A 141 -3.95 10.11 -26.47
N ARG A 142 -5.09 9.97 -25.82
CA ARG A 142 -6.12 8.99 -26.21
C ARG A 142 -6.82 9.42 -27.50
N GLU A 143 -7.19 10.70 -27.59
CA GLU A 143 -7.84 11.29 -28.76
C GLU A 143 -6.92 11.18 -30.00
N ALA A 144 -5.63 11.46 -29.85
CA ALA A 144 -4.65 11.27 -30.93
C ALA A 144 -4.58 9.80 -31.40
N GLY A 145 -4.61 8.84 -30.46
CA GLY A 145 -4.67 7.42 -30.79
C GLY A 145 -5.95 7.05 -31.55
N GLU A 146 -7.09 7.60 -31.16
CA GLU A 146 -8.38 7.38 -31.82
C GLU A 146 -8.38 7.95 -33.26
N VAL A 147 -7.82 9.13 -33.46
CA VAL A 147 -7.67 9.76 -34.81
C VAL A 147 -6.77 8.90 -35.70
N LEU A 148 -5.75 8.25 -35.13
CA LEU A 148 -4.87 7.32 -35.89
C LEU A 148 -5.53 5.93 -36.10
N GLY A 149 -6.80 5.75 -35.79
CA GLY A 149 -7.53 4.50 -35.97
C GLY A 149 -7.11 3.36 -35.02
N MET A 150 -6.43 3.68 -33.92
CA MET A 150 -6.04 2.67 -32.92
C MET A 150 -7.26 2.16 -32.14
N THR A 151 -7.29 0.87 -31.89
CA THR A 151 -8.30 0.28 -30.99
C THR A 151 -8.06 0.72 -29.55
N LYS A 152 -9.11 0.68 -28.70
CA LYS A 152 -9.00 1.01 -27.26
C LYS A 152 -7.90 0.19 -26.54
N SER A 153 -7.74 -1.06 -26.91
CA SER A 153 -6.68 -1.92 -26.37
C SER A 153 -5.29 -1.44 -26.81
N GLN A 154 -5.10 -1.08 -28.07
CA GLN A 154 -3.83 -0.54 -28.58
C GLN A 154 -3.47 0.79 -27.89
N ILE A 155 -4.45 1.68 -27.72
CA ILE A 155 -4.27 2.95 -26.99
C ILE A 155 -3.85 2.66 -25.53
N PHE A 156 -4.53 1.72 -24.86
CA PHE A 156 -4.21 1.37 -23.49
C PHE A 156 -2.77 0.83 -23.38
N PHE A 157 -2.43 -0.21 -24.11
CA PHE A 157 -1.13 -0.89 -23.93
C PHE A 157 0.05 -0.11 -24.52
N LYS A 158 -0.12 0.60 -25.64
CA LYS A 158 0.98 1.29 -26.32
C LYS A 158 1.17 2.75 -25.87
N ILE A 159 0.12 3.41 -25.37
CA ILE A 159 0.15 4.82 -25.00
C ILE A 159 -0.04 5.01 -23.49
N THR A 160 -1.21 4.59 -22.95
CA THR A 160 -1.60 4.91 -21.59
C THR A 160 -0.75 4.18 -20.56
N LEU A 161 -0.58 2.87 -20.70
CA LEU A 161 0.10 2.02 -19.71
C LEU A 161 1.57 2.44 -19.52
N LEU A 162 2.30 2.70 -20.59
CA LEU A 162 3.70 3.08 -20.50
C LEU A 162 3.89 4.45 -19.81
N GLN A 163 3.03 5.42 -20.11
CA GLN A 163 3.04 6.72 -19.47
C GLN A 163 2.62 6.63 -18.00
N MET A 164 1.62 5.78 -17.70
CA MET A 164 1.17 5.50 -16.33
C MET A 164 2.31 4.90 -15.50
N ILE A 165 2.96 3.83 -15.98
CA ILE A 165 4.08 3.18 -15.28
C ILE A 165 5.16 4.20 -14.92
N LYS A 166 5.55 5.05 -15.86
CA LYS A 166 6.55 6.09 -15.64
C LYS A 166 6.15 7.06 -14.51
N ARG A 167 4.86 7.38 -14.38
CA ARG A 167 4.34 8.30 -13.37
C ARG A 167 4.19 7.67 -11.99
N ILE A 168 3.88 6.37 -11.94
CA ILE A 168 3.67 5.67 -10.66
C ILE A 168 4.96 5.18 -10.01
N VAL A 169 6.02 4.92 -10.78
CA VAL A 169 7.26 4.33 -10.25
C VAL A 169 7.90 5.21 -9.16
N PRO A 170 8.11 6.53 -9.32
CA PRO A 170 8.74 7.33 -8.27
C PRO A 170 7.95 7.36 -6.95
N PRO A 171 6.64 7.67 -6.91
CA PRO A 171 5.90 7.62 -5.65
C PRO A 171 5.78 6.19 -5.09
N MET A 172 5.69 5.16 -5.94
CA MET A 172 5.65 3.76 -5.51
C MET A 172 6.98 3.36 -4.85
N SER A 173 8.11 3.78 -5.41
CA SER A 173 9.45 3.55 -4.85
C SER A 173 9.55 4.08 -3.42
N ASN A 174 9.07 5.31 -3.19
CA ASN A 174 9.07 5.93 -1.86
C ASN A 174 8.23 5.15 -0.84
N GLU A 175 7.03 4.69 -1.23
CA GLU A 175 6.18 3.89 -0.34
C GLU A 175 6.78 2.52 -0.05
N ILE A 176 7.40 1.86 -1.02
CA ILE A 176 8.07 0.57 -0.82
C ILE A 176 9.28 0.71 0.12
N ILE A 177 10.07 1.79 -0.02
CA ILE A 177 11.18 2.08 0.90
C ILE A 177 10.65 2.37 2.31
N THR A 178 9.53 3.07 2.43
CA THR A 178 8.88 3.34 3.72
C THR A 178 8.39 2.05 4.37
N LEU A 179 7.80 1.13 3.61
CA LEU A 179 7.34 -0.16 4.10
C LEU A 179 8.45 -0.96 4.80
N VAL A 180 9.70 -0.94 4.29
CA VAL A 180 10.83 -1.61 4.97
C VAL A 180 10.98 -1.12 6.40
N LYS A 181 10.89 0.19 6.62
CA LYS A 181 11.01 0.78 7.97
C LYS A 181 9.80 0.47 8.84
N ASP A 182 8.62 0.49 8.23
CA ASP A 182 7.35 0.24 8.94
C ASP A 182 7.24 -1.21 9.42
N THR A 183 7.95 -2.18 8.84
CA THR A 183 8.00 -3.56 9.36
C THR A 183 8.38 -3.61 10.84
N SER A 184 9.10 -2.61 11.34
CA SER A 184 9.45 -2.48 12.76
C SER A 184 8.24 -2.31 13.69
N LEU A 185 7.09 -1.88 13.18
CA LEU A 185 5.85 -1.75 13.97
C LEU A 185 5.30 -3.11 14.42
N ALA A 186 5.69 -4.21 13.76
CA ALA A 186 5.27 -5.56 14.11
C ALA A 186 5.65 -5.96 15.55
N ARG A 187 6.67 -5.31 16.13
CA ARG A 187 7.07 -5.52 17.54
C ARG A 187 5.96 -5.21 18.56
N ILE A 188 5.02 -4.33 18.21
CA ILE A 188 3.91 -3.93 19.11
C ILE A 188 3.01 -5.13 19.47
N ILE A 189 2.80 -6.04 18.51
CA ILE A 189 2.06 -7.28 18.72
C ILE A 189 2.99 -8.47 19.01
N ALA A 190 4.17 -8.18 19.57
CA ALA A 190 5.16 -9.14 20.02
C ALA A 190 5.81 -10.02 18.93
N ILE A 191 5.79 -9.62 17.66
CA ILE A 191 6.60 -10.26 16.60
C ILE A 191 8.07 -9.85 16.82
N THR A 192 8.97 -10.84 16.80
CA THR A 192 10.41 -10.60 16.93
C THR A 192 11.00 -10.30 15.55
N GLU A 193 10.93 -9.04 15.18
CA GLU A 193 11.57 -8.46 13.99
C GLU A 193 12.95 -7.86 14.40
N LEU A 194 13.61 -7.21 13.47
CA LEU A 194 14.99 -6.75 13.60
C LEU A 194 15.22 -5.83 14.82
N ILE A 195 14.37 -4.82 15.06
CA ILE A 195 14.54 -3.91 16.21
C ILE A 195 14.28 -4.64 17.51
N LYS A 196 13.21 -5.44 17.58
CA LYS A 196 12.89 -6.20 18.80
C LYS A 196 13.99 -7.21 19.15
N ALA A 197 14.62 -7.82 18.14
CA ALA A 197 15.77 -8.67 18.37
C ALA A 197 16.95 -7.89 19.01
N GLY A 198 17.21 -6.66 18.54
CA GLY A 198 18.22 -5.78 19.15
C GLY A 198 17.84 -5.29 20.56
N GLU A 199 16.57 -4.90 20.76
CA GLU A 199 16.05 -4.47 22.07
C GLU A 199 16.15 -5.57 23.13
N SER A 200 16.01 -6.85 22.75
CA SER A 200 16.11 -7.95 23.71
C SER A 200 17.47 -7.98 24.43
N TYR A 201 18.57 -7.75 23.69
CA TYR A 201 19.92 -7.69 24.27
C TYR A 201 20.13 -6.47 25.17
N MET A 202 19.49 -5.34 24.83
CA MET A 202 19.53 -4.17 25.72
C MET A 202 18.84 -4.46 27.05
N LYS A 203 17.73 -5.22 27.01
CA LYS A 203 16.94 -5.55 28.22
C LYS A 203 17.57 -6.68 29.06
N SER A 204 18.16 -7.71 28.41
CA SER A 204 18.74 -8.87 29.09
C SER A 204 20.16 -8.63 29.57
N ASP A 205 21.00 -8.05 28.71
CA ASP A 205 22.43 -7.99 28.94
C ASP A 205 22.97 -6.56 29.18
N GLY A 206 22.06 -5.55 29.14
CA GLY A 206 22.44 -4.15 29.31
C GLY A 206 23.30 -3.56 28.20
N ILE A 207 23.35 -4.19 27.03
CA ILE A 207 24.18 -3.79 25.90
C ILE A 207 23.39 -3.05 24.82
N THR A 208 23.89 -1.92 24.36
CA THR A 208 23.19 -1.05 23.38
C THR A 208 23.68 -1.20 21.94
N TRP A 209 24.91 -1.70 21.73
CA TRP A 209 25.48 -1.81 20.38
C TRP A 209 24.64 -2.65 19.40
N PRO A 210 23.84 -3.69 19.81
CA PRO A 210 22.96 -4.39 18.88
C PRO A 210 21.91 -3.48 18.24
N LEU A 211 21.42 -2.44 18.93
CA LEU A 211 20.50 -1.47 18.39
C LEU A 211 21.13 -0.62 17.27
N PHE A 212 22.38 -0.16 17.46
CA PHE A 212 23.08 0.54 16.38
C PHE A 212 23.31 -0.40 15.18
N TYR A 213 23.55 -1.68 15.45
CA TYR A 213 23.75 -2.67 14.41
C TYR A 213 22.44 -2.94 13.61
N THR A 214 21.25 -2.87 14.25
CA THR A 214 19.98 -2.91 13.51
C THR A 214 19.85 -1.74 12.53
N ALA A 215 20.31 -0.54 12.91
CA ALA A 215 20.27 0.61 12.02
C ALA A 215 21.11 0.39 10.76
N VAL A 216 22.26 -0.29 10.87
CA VAL A 216 23.11 -0.64 9.72
C VAL A 216 22.34 -1.57 8.75
N TYR A 217 21.63 -2.58 9.27
CA TYR A 217 20.82 -3.47 8.42
C TYR A 217 19.72 -2.73 7.68
N TYR A 218 18.98 -1.84 8.37
CA TYR A 218 17.97 -1.00 7.71
C TYR A 218 18.58 -0.09 6.65
N LEU A 219 19.73 0.53 6.94
CA LEU A 219 20.43 1.40 5.99
C LEU A 219 20.86 0.63 4.73
N ILE A 220 21.38 -0.60 4.89
CA ILE A 220 21.73 -1.46 3.76
C ILE A 220 20.48 -1.82 2.95
N ALA A 221 19.40 -2.27 3.59
CA ALA A 221 18.17 -2.64 2.90
C ALA A 221 17.57 -1.46 2.13
N VAL A 222 17.44 -0.30 2.77
CA VAL A 222 16.97 0.94 2.15
C VAL A 222 17.91 1.38 1.02
N GLY A 223 19.23 1.31 1.23
CA GLY A 223 20.23 1.67 0.22
C GLY A 223 20.13 0.81 -1.04
N LEU A 224 20.00 -0.51 -0.88
CA LEU A 224 19.82 -1.44 -2.00
C LEU A 224 18.55 -1.16 -2.78
N LEU A 225 17.42 -0.92 -2.10
CA LEU A 225 16.17 -0.55 -2.76
C LEU A 225 16.27 0.81 -3.46
N THR A 226 16.91 1.80 -2.85
CA THR A 226 17.13 3.12 -3.45
C THR A 226 17.95 3.01 -4.73
N ILE A 227 19.03 2.22 -4.74
CA ILE A 227 19.84 2.00 -5.93
C ILE A 227 19.02 1.31 -7.02
N LEU A 228 18.24 0.28 -6.66
CA LEU A 228 17.38 -0.45 -7.58
C LEU A 228 16.34 0.48 -8.22
N PHE A 229 15.61 1.26 -7.41
CA PHE A 229 14.58 2.15 -7.91
C PHE A 229 15.15 3.30 -8.74
N ASN A 230 16.26 3.90 -8.33
CA ASN A 230 16.96 4.90 -9.12
C ASN A 230 17.38 4.37 -10.50
N TYR A 231 17.81 3.10 -10.57
CA TYR A 231 18.12 2.46 -11.84
C TYR A 231 16.87 2.29 -12.72
N ILE A 232 15.75 1.84 -12.13
CA ILE A 232 14.46 1.68 -12.84
C ILE A 232 13.96 3.04 -13.34
N GLU A 233 13.98 4.06 -12.50
CA GLU A 233 13.55 5.42 -12.85
C GLU A 233 14.39 6.03 -13.99
N ARG A 234 15.70 5.86 -13.94
CA ARG A 234 16.59 6.30 -15.05
C ARG A 234 16.26 5.58 -16.36
N LYS A 235 15.98 4.28 -16.30
CA LYS A 235 15.60 3.50 -17.48
C LYS A 235 14.25 3.92 -18.07
N LEU A 236 13.33 4.43 -17.23
CA LEU A 236 12.02 4.93 -17.64
C LEU A 236 12.04 6.41 -18.06
N SER A 237 13.16 7.12 -17.92
CA SER A 237 13.27 8.58 -18.18
C SER A 237 13.50 8.96 -19.65
N TYR A 238 13.44 8.01 -20.59
CA TYR A 238 13.75 8.19 -22.01
C TYR A 238 12.78 9.09 -22.81
N PHE A 239 11.62 9.47 -22.23
CA PHE A 239 10.75 10.53 -22.73
C PHE A 239 10.54 11.59 -21.65
N ARG A 240 10.93 12.82 -21.93
CA ARG A 240 10.56 14.02 -21.17
C ARG A 240 9.36 14.70 -21.79
#